data_69d8a1159d82ce5156729263cfe47254
#
_entry.id   69d8a1159d82ce5156729263cfe47254
#
_cell.length_a   1.000
_cell.length_b   1.000
_cell.length_c   1.000
_cell.angle_alpha   90.00
_cell.angle_beta   90.00
_cell.angle_gamma   90.00
#
_symmetry.space_group_name_H-M   'P 1'
#
loop_
_entity.id
_entity.type
_entity.pdbx_description
1 polymer ?
#
loop_
_entity_poly.entity_id
_entity_poly.type
_entity_poly.pdbx_seq_one_letter_code
_entity_poly.pdbx_strand_id
1 'polypeptide(L)'
;QLIMALQTIPSRRLSPQDSAVVSITQINGGEAINVLPDTVVLRGTFRCLSNRVRARVRELIESYVATQPQVSDVQGEISWFPGYPVTKNHALQAQQVREVAAATLGAQAVRWNQAPSMASEDFACMLEACPGAYFWIGTDGETPSKPLHNASYDFNDALIGPGVAMWVGLVEKQLPAA
;
A
#
# COMPACT_ATOMS: atom_id res chain seq x y z
N GLN A 1 1.34 8.81 -25.33
CA GLN A 1 0.63 7.56 -25.64
C GLN A 1 0.88 6.52 -24.55
N LEU A 2 2.13 6.15 -24.23
CA LEU A 2 2.43 5.15 -23.19
C LEU A 2 1.73 5.44 -21.85
N ILE A 3 1.77 6.67 -21.36
CA ILE A 3 1.10 7.04 -20.10
C ILE A 3 -0.41 6.74 -20.18
N MET A 4 -1.05 7.13 -21.26
CA MET A 4 -2.49 6.86 -21.47
C MET A 4 -2.77 5.36 -21.54
N ALA A 5 -1.93 4.59 -22.21
CA ALA A 5 -2.06 3.14 -22.28
C ALA A 5 -1.94 2.50 -20.87
N LEU A 6 -0.96 2.92 -20.07
CA LEU A 6 -0.79 2.43 -18.70
C LEU A 6 -2.01 2.70 -17.81
N GLN A 7 -2.71 3.83 -18.00
CA GLN A 7 -3.94 4.13 -17.26
C GLN A 7 -5.10 3.17 -17.61
N THR A 8 -5.04 2.47 -18.74
CA THR A 8 -6.06 1.48 -19.09
C THR A 8 -5.90 0.16 -18.34
N ILE A 9 -4.77 -0.09 -17.69
CA ILE A 9 -4.52 -1.35 -16.98
C ILE A 9 -5.58 -1.59 -15.89
N PRO A 10 -5.80 -0.70 -14.92
CA PRO A 10 -6.82 -0.92 -13.90
C PRO A 10 -8.24 -1.01 -14.47
N SER A 11 -8.55 -0.20 -15.48
CA SER A 11 -9.91 -0.04 -15.97
C SER A 11 -10.33 -1.04 -17.05
N ARG A 12 -9.37 -1.66 -17.79
CA ARG A 12 -9.67 -2.49 -18.97
C ARG A 12 -8.95 -3.83 -19.03
N ARG A 13 -7.92 -4.04 -18.23
CA ARG A 13 -7.05 -5.22 -18.32
C ARG A 13 -7.11 -6.11 -17.07
N LEU A 14 -7.83 -5.69 -16.06
CA LEU A 14 -8.09 -6.44 -14.82
C LEU A 14 -9.57 -6.76 -14.69
N SER A 15 -9.88 -7.76 -13.87
CA SER A 15 -11.26 -8.03 -13.46
C SER A 15 -11.82 -6.82 -12.68
N PRO A 16 -13.10 -6.47 -12.83
CA PRO A 16 -13.74 -5.42 -12.02
C PRO A 16 -13.67 -5.65 -10.49
N GLN A 17 -13.44 -6.88 -10.07
CA GLN A 17 -13.27 -7.25 -8.66
C GLN A 17 -11.81 -7.11 -8.17
N ASP A 18 -10.87 -6.93 -9.09
CA ASP A 18 -9.46 -6.75 -8.77
C ASP A 18 -9.14 -5.27 -8.56
N SER A 19 -8.55 -4.95 -7.41
CA SER A 19 -8.15 -3.57 -7.10
C SER A 19 -6.68 -3.36 -7.43
N ALA A 20 -6.41 -2.35 -8.26
CA ALA A 20 -5.08 -1.88 -8.56
C ALA A 20 -5.08 -0.38 -8.83
N VAL A 21 -3.99 0.27 -8.49
CA VAL A 21 -3.68 1.67 -8.83
C VAL A 21 -2.39 1.69 -9.62
N VAL A 22 -2.37 2.36 -10.76
CA VAL A 22 -1.17 2.62 -11.57
C VAL A 22 -1.05 4.12 -11.75
N SER A 23 0.03 4.72 -11.27
CA SER A 23 0.23 6.17 -11.33
C SER A 23 1.59 6.50 -11.91
N ILE A 24 1.60 7.31 -12.98
CA ILE A 24 2.82 7.98 -13.44
C ILE A 24 2.86 9.34 -12.76
N THR A 25 3.88 9.56 -11.95
CA THR A 25 3.98 10.73 -11.07
C THR A 25 5.05 11.72 -11.49
N GLN A 26 5.96 11.30 -12.38
CA GLN A 26 7.02 12.16 -12.89
C GLN A 26 7.25 11.90 -14.38
N ILE A 27 7.52 12.98 -15.11
CA ILE A 27 7.94 12.97 -16.51
C ILE A 27 9.12 13.94 -16.60
N ASN A 28 10.29 13.44 -17.00
CA ASN A 28 11.48 14.26 -17.12
C ASN A 28 12.13 14.03 -18.49
N GLY A 29 12.35 15.09 -19.25
CA GLY A 29 13.01 15.06 -20.54
C GLY A 29 13.01 16.42 -21.21
N GLY A 30 14.07 16.68 -22.01
CA GLY A 30 14.27 17.93 -22.70
C GLY A 30 14.88 19.04 -21.83
N GLU A 31 15.80 19.82 -22.43
CA GLU A 31 16.45 20.96 -21.79
C GLU A 31 16.25 22.25 -22.61
N ALA A 32 16.00 22.13 -23.89
CA ALA A 32 15.83 23.26 -24.82
C ALA A 32 14.49 23.16 -25.58
N ILE A 33 13.89 24.32 -25.83
CA ILE A 33 12.56 24.42 -26.45
C ILE A 33 12.50 23.99 -27.92
N ASN A 34 13.63 23.91 -28.58
CA ASN A 34 13.76 23.61 -30.01
C ASN A 34 14.58 22.34 -30.30
N VAL A 35 14.85 21.52 -29.27
CA VAL A 35 15.59 20.25 -29.39
C VAL A 35 14.78 19.11 -28.80
N LEU A 36 14.55 18.06 -29.57
CA LEU A 36 13.97 16.82 -29.06
C LEU A 36 15.01 16.08 -28.21
N PRO A 37 14.68 15.66 -26.99
CA PRO A 37 15.59 14.89 -26.16
C PRO A 37 15.79 13.46 -26.70
N ASP A 38 16.98 12.91 -26.53
CA ASP A 38 17.26 11.50 -26.87
C ASP A 38 16.49 10.54 -25.94
N THR A 39 16.23 10.97 -24.71
CA THR A 39 15.52 10.15 -23.71
C THR A 39 14.50 10.95 -22.91
N VAL A 40 13.42 10.25 -22.54
CA VAL A 40 12.42 10.76 -21.57
C VAL A 40 12.24 9.73 -20.47
N VAL A 41 12.40 10.16 -19.22
CA VAL A 41 12.24 9.29 -18.06
C VAL A 41 10.86 9.47 -17.46
N LEU A 42 10.11 8.38 -17.37
CA LEU A 42 8.86 8.30 -16.65
C LEU A 42 9.08 7.59 -15.32
N ARG A 43 8.55 8.13 -14.22
CA ARG A 43 8.55 7.44 -12.93
C ARG A 43 7.13 7.33 -12.42
N GLY A 44 6.87 6.22 -11.73
CA GLY A 44 5.54 5.96 -11.22
C GLY A 44 5.52 4.86 -10.18
N THR A 45 4.35 4.58 -9.68
CA THR A 45 4.08 3.51 -8.72
C THR A 45 2.86 2.71 -9.15
N PHE A 46 2.80 1.47 -8.71
CA PHE A 46 1.56 0.70 -8.77
C PHE A 46 1.32 0.01 -7.44
N ARG A 47 0.05 -0.16 -7.08
CA ARG A 47 -0.40 -0.76 -5.82
C ARG A 47 -1.53 -1.72 -6.08
N CYS A 48 -1.55 -2.84 -5.36
CA CYS A 48 -2.54 -3.91 -5.51
C CYS A 48 -2.88 -4.50 -4.14
N LEU A 49 -4.04 -5.13 -4.02
CA LEU A 49 -4.48 -5.80 -2.80
C LEU A 49 -4.19 -7.31 -2.80
N SER A 50 -3.57 -7.86 -3.85
CA SER A 50 -3.15 -9.27 -3.90
C SER A 50 -1.89 -9.45 -4.74
N ASN A 51 -1.07 -10.45 -4.38
CA ASN A 51 0.15 -10.78 -5.12
C ASN A 51 -0.16 -11.27 -6.54
N ARG A 52 -1.31 -11.94 -6.76
CA ARG A 52 -1.77 -12.34 -8.09
C ARG A 52 -2.00 -11.12 -9.00
N VAL A 53 -2.73 -10.13 -8.50
CA VAL A 53 -2.99 -8.88 -9.26
C VAL A 53 -1.71 -8.11 -9.46
N ARG A 54 -0.82 -8.06 -8.45
CA ARG A 54 0.48 -7.40 -8.54
C ARG A 54 1.35 -7.99 -9.67
N ALA A 55 1.44 -9.31 -9.77
CA ALA A 55 2.16 -9.98 -10.84
C ALA A 55 1.55 -9.64 -12.21
N ARG A 56 0.22 -9.69 -12.32
CA ARG A 56 -0.47 -9.38 -13.58
C ARG A 56 -0.29 -7.93 -14.02
N VAL A 57 -0.36 -6.97 -13.10
CA VAL A 57 -0.11 -5.55 -13.40
C VAL A 57 1.33 -5.36 -13.88
N ARG A 58 2.30 -6.00 -13.25
CA ARG A 58 3.70 -5.95 -13.66
C ARG A 58 3.89 -6.46 -15.09
N GLU A 59 3.37 -7.63 -15.42
CA GLU A 59 3.41 -8.19 -16.78
C GLU A 59 2.80 -7.23 -17.82
N LEU A 60 1.66 -6.60 -17.49
CA LEU A 60 1.01 -5.66 -18.39
C LEU A 60 1.82 -4.38 -18.59
N ILE A 61 2.45 -3.85 -17.53
CA ILE A 61 3.33 -2.69 -17.64
C ILE A 61 4.54 -3.04 -18.52
N GLU A 62 5.19 -4.18 -18.28
CA GLU A 62 6.32 -4.66 -19.08
C GLU A 62 5.93 -4.80 -20.58
N SER A 63 4.77 -5.41 -20.85
CA SER A 63 4.23 -5.53 -22.20
C SER A 63 4.00 -4.17 -22.87
N TYR A 64 3.41 -3.21 -22.15
CA TYR A 64 3.13 -1.89 -22.71
C TYR A 64 4.41 -1.08 -22.95
N VAL A 65 5.38 -1.15 -22.03
CA VAL A 65 6.68 -0.50 -22.20
C VAL A 65 7.43 -1.08 -23.39
N ALA A 66 7.33 -2.38 -23.61
CA ALA A 66 7.98 -3.04 -24.75
C ALA A 66 7.31 -2.73 -26.11
N THR A 67 6.00 -2.48 -26.15
CA THR A 67 5.26 -2.43 -27.42
C THR A 67 4.79 -1.01 -27.81
N GLN A 68 4.33 -0.21 -26.87
CA GLN A 68 3.72 1.11 -27.17
C GLN A 68 4.71 2.12 -27.77
N PRO A 69 5.97 2.23 -27.31
CA PRO A 69 6.93 3.16 -27.89
C PRO A 69 7.30 2.83 -29.34
N GLN A 70 7.27 1.55 -29.72
CA GLN A 70 7.64 1.09 -31.07
C GLN A 70 6.77 1.71 -32.18
N VAL A 71 5.53 2.07 -31.89
CA VAL A 71 4.65 2.76 -32.85
C VAL A 71 5.22 4.12 -33.29
N SER A 72 6.14 4.68 -32.52
CA SER A 72 6.78 5.98 -32.75
C SER A 72 8.30 5.85 -32.93
N ASP A 73 8.79 4.67 -33.34
CA ASP A 73 10.22 4.36 -33.51
C ASP A 73 11.06 4.65 -32.25
N VAL A 74 10.47 4.50 -31.06
CA VAL A 74 11.11 4.69 -29.78
C VAL A 74 11.25 3.34 -29.07
N GLN A 75 12.37 3.14 -28.38
CA GLN A 75 12.57 1.97 -27.53
C GLN A 75 12.13 2.28 -26.10
N GLY A 76 11.45 1.33 -25.46
CA GLY A 76 11.05 1.40 -24.06
C GLY A 76 11.89 0.45 -23.21
N GLU A 77 12.47 0.97 -22.15
CA GLU A 77 13.17 0.19 -21.12
C GLU A 77 12.49 0.40 -19.77
N ILE A 78 12.57 -0.61 -18.90
CA ILE A 78 11.98 -0.52 -17.57
C ILE A 78 12.97 -0.98 -16.52
N SER A 79 13.08 -0.18 -15.45
CA SER A 79 13.79 -0.52 -14.23
C SER A 79 12.81 -0.63 -13.07
N TRP A 80 12.87 -1.74 -12.34
CA TRP A 80 12.03 -1.97 -11.17
C TRP A 80 12.77 -1.67 -9.88
N PHE A 81 12.14 -0.86 -9.05
CA PHE A 81 12.56 -0.72 -7.66
C PHE A 81 11.69 -1.65 -6.81
N PRO A 82 12.27 -2.59 -6.06
CA PRO A 82 11.50 -3.49 -5.21
C PRO A 82 10.72 -2.66 -4.18
N GLY A 83 9.42 -2.85 -4.16
CA GLY A 83 8.55 -2.37 -3.08
C GLY A 83 8.25 -3.50 -2.11
N TYR A 84 7.41 -3.23 -1.12
CA TYR A 84 6.97 -4.23 -0.16
C TYR A 84 5.87 -5.14 -0.76
N PRO A 85 5.73 -6.38 -0.28
CA PRO A 85 4.62 -7.24 -0.65
C PRO A 85 3.28 -6.68 -0.12
N VAL A 86 2.20 -7.36 -0.42
CA VAL A 86 0.88 -6.98 0.12
C VAL A 86 0.82 -7.32 1.61
N THR A 87 0.53 -6.34 2.45
CA THR A 87 0.30 -6.54 3.89
C THR A 87 -0.99 -7.32 4.08
N LYS A 88 -0.88 -8.60 4.40
CA LYS A 88 -2.01 -9.49 4.60
C LYS A 88 -1.92 -10.19 5.95
N ASN A 89 -2.83 -9.86 6.83
CA ASN A 89 -2.90 -10.46 8.16
C ASN A 89 -3.23 -11.95 8.10
N HIS A 90 -2.65 -12.73 8.99
CA HIS A 90 -3.06 -14.10 9.25
C HIS A 90 -4.32 -14.11 10.11
N ALA A 91 -5.29 -14.91 9.72
CA ALA A 91 -6.64 -14.88 10.29
C ALA A 91 -6.66 -15.11 11.81
N LEU A 92 -5.88 -16.07 12.30
CA LEU A 92 -5.79 -16.39 13.73
C LEU A 92 -5.24 -15.20 14.53
N GLN A 93 -4.12 -14.62 14.08
CA GLN A 93 -3.48 -13.49 14.76
C GLN A 93 -4.35 -12.23 14.72
N ALA A 94 -5.03 -11.98 13.60
CA ALA A 94 -5.98 -10.89 13.49
C ALA A 94 -7.17 -11.08 14.46
N GLN A 95 -7.66 -12.30 14.63
CA GLN A 95 -8.70 -12.62 15.60
C GLN A 95 -8.21 -12.38 17.05
N GLN A 96 -6.99 -12.79 17.37
CA GLN A 96 -6.39 -12.55 18.70
C GLN A 96 -6.25 -11.06 19.00
N VAL A 97 -5.79 -10.26 18.04
CA VAL A 97 -5.74 -8.80 18.17
C VAL A 97 -7.13 -8.22 18.45
N ARG A 98 -8.14 -8.66 17.68
CA ARG A 98 -9.53 -8.24 17.91
C ARG A 98 -10.04 -8.54 19.32
N GLU A 99 -9.78 -9.73 19.83
CA GLU A 99 -10.22 -10.15 21.16
C GLU A 99 -9.55 -9.32 22.26
N VAL A 100 -8.24 -9.10 22.16
CA VAL A 100 -7.49 -8.25 23.08
C VAL A 100 -8.02 -6.81 23.02
N ALA A 101 -8.19 -6.27 21.81
CA ALA A 101 -8.71 -4.92 21.64
C ALA A 101 -10.10 -4.76 22.27
N ALA A 102 -10.99 -5.72 22.07
CA ALA A 102 -12.34 -5.70 22.66
C ALA A 102 -12.31 -5.79 24.20
N ALA A 103 -11.41 -6.59 24.76
CA ALA A 103 -11.24 -6.71 26.20
C ALA A 103 -10.61 -5.46 26.84
N THR A 104 -9.66 -4.83 26.15
CA THR A 104 -8.87 -3.70 26.68
C THR A 104 -9.56 -2.36 26.47
N LEU A 105 -10.15 -2.14 25.29
CA LEU A 105 -10.70 -0.84 24.86
C LEU A 105 -12.23 -0.84 24.75
N GLY A 106 -12.86 -1.99 24.92
CA GLY A 106 -14.29 -2.18 24.71
C GLY A 106 -14.63 -2.57 23.26
N ALA A 107 -15.62 -3.43 23.10
CA ALA A 107 -16.02 -3.97 21.80
C ALA A 107 -16.46 -2.89 20.79
N GLN A 108 -17.03 -1.79 21.26
CA GLN A 108 -17.47 -0.65 20.45
C GLN A 108 -16.30 0.14 19.84
N ALA A 109 -15.10 0.05 20.42
CA ALA A 109 -13.89 0.70 19.89
C ALA A 109 -13.25 -0.10 18.75
N VAL A 110 -13.65 -1.36 18.57
CA VAL A 110 -13.04 -2.27 17.58
C VAL A 110 -13.79 -2.19 16.26
N ARG A 111 -13.12 -1.68 15.24
CA ARG A 111 -13.63 -1.68 13.87
C ARG A 111 -13.06 -2.87 13.12
N TRP A 112 -13.90 -3.85 12.85
CA TRP A 112 -13.59 -5.05 12.09
C TRP A 112 -14.09 -4.92 10.65
N ASN A 113 -13.42 -5.57 9.70
CA ASN A 113 -13.77 -5.53 8.27
C ASN A 113 -13.74 -4.12 7.64
N GLN A 114 -12.79 -3.29 8.04
CA GLN A 114 -12.54 -2.03 7.34
C GLN A 114 -12.08 -2.29 5.90
N ALA A 115 -12.42 -1.37 5.01
CA ALA A 115 -11.89 -1.40 3.65
C ALA A 115 -10.36 -1.40 3.67
N PRO A 116 -9.71 -2.21 2.85
CA PRO A 116 -8.26 -2.28 2.81
C PRO A 116 -7.65 -0.96 2.34
N SER A 117 -6.55 -0.57 2.96
CA SER A 117 -5.76 0.59 2.54
C SER A 117 -4.81 0.22 1.41
N MET A 118 -4.62 1.15 0.46
CA MET A 118 -3.58 1.05 -0.57
C MET A 118 -2.22 1.62 -0.09
N ALA A 119 -2.02 1.74 1.23
CA ALA A 119 -0.74 2.11 1.81
C ALA A 119 0.31 1.02 1.60
N SER A 120 1.57 1.36 1.79
CA SER A 120 2.70 0.44 1.74
C SER A 120 3.32 0.32 3.13
N GLU A 121 3.67 -0.91 3.53
CA GLU A 121 4.12 -1.21 4.88
C GLU A 121 5.20 -2.31 4.83
N ASP A 122 6.35 -2.09 5.46
CA ASP A 122 7.46 -3.04 5.48
C ASP A 122 7.19 -4.26 6.39
N PHE A 123 6.29 -4.12 7.36
CA PHE A 123 5.79 -5.23 8.16
C PHE A 123 5.21 -6.37 7.31
N ALA A 124 4.83 -6.09 6.06
CA ALA A 124 4.43 -7.10 5.10
C ALA A 124 5.50 -8.19 4.89
N CYS A 125 6.79 -7.83 4.94
CA CYS A 125 7.89 -8.80 4.86
C CYS A 125 7.94 -9.71 6.09
N MET A 126 7.63 -9.18 7.28
CA MET A 126 7.52 -9.99 8.50
C MET A 126 6.35 -10.97 8.42
N LEU A 127 5.21 -10.54 7.84
CA LEU A 127 4.05 -11.39 7.64
C LEU A 127 4.28 -12.53 6.63
N GLU A 128 5.21 -12.38 5.69
CA GLU A 128 5.63 -13.48 4.81
C GLU A 128 6.57 -14.45 5.53
N ALA A 129 7.32 -13.98 6.51
CA ALA A 129 8.28 -14.80 7.26
C ALA A 129 7.65 -15.55 8.44
N CYS A 130 6.67 -14.95 9.12
CA CYS A 130 6.01 -15.57 10.27
C CYS A 130 4.54 -15.11 10.39
N PRO A 131 3.67 -15.94 11.02
CA PRO A 131 2.29 -15.59 11.29
C PRO A 131 2.19 -14.36 12.19
N GLY A 132 1.43 -13.34 11.75
CA GLY A 132 1.27 -12.09 12.47
C GLY A 132 0.04 -11.31 12.01
N ALA A 133 -0.19 -10.16 12.64
CA ALA A 133 -1.22 -9.22 12.26
C ALA A 133 -0.75 -7.77 12.45
N TYR A 134 -1.05 -6.94 11.48
CA TYR A 134 -0.89 -5.49 11.51
C TYR A 134 -2.25 -4.85 11.81
N PHE A 135 -2.29 -3.90 12.70
CA PHE A 135 -3.52 -3.18 13.04
C PHE A 135 -3.27 -1.69 13.15
N TRP A 136 -4.32 -0.92 12.96
CA TRP A 136 -4.32 0.53 13.08
C TRP A 136 -4.93 0.97 14.40
N ILE A 137 -4.38 2.04 14.98
CA ILE A 137 -5.03 2.79 16.06
C ILE A 137 -5.51 4.10 15.44
N GLY A 138 -6.83 4.36 15.51
CA GLY A 138 -7.41 5.59 14.99
C GLY A 138 -6.94 6.80 15.81
N THR A 139 -6.57 7.87 15.13
CA THR A 139 -5.98 9.08 15.74
C THR A 139 -7.00 10.18 16.00
N ASP A 140 -8.22 10.07 15.48
CA ASP A 140 -9.26 11.07 15.67
C ASP A 140 -9.76 11.09 17.11
N GLY A 141 -9.83 12.30 17.67
CA GLY A 141 -10.47 12.60 18.93
C GLY A 141 -11.72 13.47 18.73
N GLU A 142 -11.95 14.44 19.61
CA GLU A 142 -13.02 15.43 19.47
C GLU A 142 -12.83 16.31 18.22
N THR A 143 -11.58 16.55 17.83
CA THR A 143 -11.21 17.24 16.58
C THR A 143 -10.55 16.22 15.65
N PRO A 144 -11.00 16.12 14.37
CA PRO A 144 -10.35 15.25 13.40
C PRO A 144 -8.87 15.59 13.23
N SER A 145 -8.02 14.58 13.28
CA SER A 145 -6.59 14.76 13.02
C SER A 145 -6.33 15.01 11.54
N LYS A 146 -5.21 15.65 11.23
CA LYS A 146 -4.76 15.76 9.85
C LYS A 146 -4.30 14.38 9.34
N PRO A 147 -4.49 14.05 8.05
CA PRO A 147 -4.07 12.77 7.53
C PRO A 147 -2.55 12.60 7.62
N LEU A 148 -2.09 11.36 7.67
CA LEU A 148 -0.68 11.01 7.58
C LEU A 148 -0.03 11.67 6.36
N HIS A 149 1.23 12.04 6.49
CA HIS A 149 2.03 12.80 5.52
C HIS A 149 1.60 14.26 5.29
N ASN A 150 0.63 14.78 6.03
CA ASN A 150 0.38 16.23 6.04
C ASN A 150 1.50 16.95 6.79
N ALA A 151 1.98 18.09 6.26
CA ALA A 151 3.05 18.88 6.87
C ALA A 151 2.72 19.41 8.29
N SER A 152 1.43 19.45 8.63
CA SER A 152 0.94 19.86 9.96
C SER A 152 0.31 18.68 10.70
N TYR A 153 0.71 17.43 10.38
CA TYR A 153 0.28 16.26 11.15
C TYR A 153 0.86 16.34 12.56
N ASP A 154 0.00 16.10 13.54
CA ASP A 154 0.39 16.02 14.94
C ASP A 154 -0.14 14.73 15.55
N PHE A 155 0.69 14.06 16.32
CA PHE A 155 0.36 12.79 16.94
C PHE A 155 -0.55 13.03 18.15
N ASN A 156 -1.59 12.21 18.31
CA ASN A 156 -2.47 12.28 19.47
C ASN A 156 -1.86 11.49 20.65
N ASP A 157 -1.22 12.18 21.59
CA ASP A 157 -0.56 11.58 22.75
C ASP A 157 -1.53 10.76 23.65
N ALA A 158 -2.83 11.05 23.60
CA ALA A 158 -3.83 10.26 24.33
C ALA A 158 -3.88 8.79 23.88
N LEU A 159 -3.32 8.47 22.72
CA LEU A 159 -3.25 7.10 22.21
C LEU A 159 -2.08 6.26 22.77
N ILE A 160 -1.15 6.89 23.48
CA ILE A 160 -0.01 6.17 24.08
C ILE A 160 -0.51 5.14 25.08
N GLY A 161 -1.42 5.54 26.00
CA GLY A 161 -2.01 4.62 26.97
C GLY A 161 -2.74 3.44 26.35
N PRO A 162 -3.72 3.64 25.47
CA PRO A 162 -4.36 2.57 24.70
C PRO A 162 -3.38 1.68 23.93
N GLY A 163 -2.37 2.28 23.30
CA GLY A 163 -1.34 1.53 22.55
C GLY A 163 -0.55 0.60 23.47
N VAL A 164 -0.08 1.11 24.61
CA VAL A 164 0.64 0.29 25.62
C VAL A 164 -0.26 -0.83 26.14
N ALA A 165 -1.51 -0.53 26.48
CA ALA A 165 -2.46 -1.52 26.98
C ALA A 165 -2.72 -2.64 25.96
N MET A 166 -2.80 -2.31 24.65
CA MET A 166 -2.91 -3.30 23.59
C MET A 166 -1.70 -4.25 23.55
N TRP A 167 -0.47 -3.71 23.61
CA TRP A 167 0.73 -4.54 23.58
C TRP A 167 0.87 -5.42 24.82
N VAL A 168 0.60 -4.90 26.00
CA VAL A 168 0.58 -5.68 27.25
C VAL A 168 -0.43 -6.81 27.15
N GLY A 169 -1.68 -6.50 26.76
CA GLY A 169 -2.72 -7.54 26.62
C GLY A 169 -2.40 -8.60 25.57
N LEU A 170 -1.72 -8.23 24.47
CA LEU A 170 -1.24 -9.21 23.48
C LEU A 170 -0.15 -10.12 24.06
N VAL A 171 0.79 -9.56 24.80
CA VAL A 171 1.85 -10.36 25.47
C VAL A 171 1.26 -11.32 26.48
N GLU A 172 0.39 -10.84 27.36
CA GLU A 172 -0.27 -11.68 28.39
C GLU A 172 -1.11 -12.79 27.77
N LYS A 173 -1.78 -12.52 26.63
CA LYS A 173 -2.54 -13.54 25.89
C LYS A 173 -1.65 -14.61 25.24
N GLN A 174 -0.49 -14.22 24.73
CA GLN A 174 0.42 -15.13 24.02
C GLN A 174 1.36 -15.89 24.96
N LEU A 175 1.71 -15.27 26.08
CA LEU A 175 2.63 -15.78 27.08
C LEU A 175 1.95 -15.76 28.45
N PRO A 176 0.89 -16.59 28.66
CA PRO A 176 0.22 -16.63 29.97
C PRO A 176 1.22 -17.01 31.06
N ALA A 177 1.11 -16.34 32.22
CA ALA A 177 1.89 -16.72 33.38
C ALA A 177 1.67 -18.20 33.72
N ALA A 178 2.75 -18.91 34.08
CA ALA A 178 2.73 -20.32 34.46
C ALA A 178 2.00 -20.51 35.79
#